data_b75737928ab2754c60a42b2ad90f23b5
#
_entry.id   b75737928ab2754c60a42b2ad90f23b5
#
_cell.length_a   1.000
_cell.length_b   1.000
_cell.length_c   1.000
_cell.angle_alpha   90.00
_cell.angle_beta   90.00
_cell.angle_gamma   90.00
#
_symmetry.space_group_name_H-M   'P 1'
#
loop_
_entity.id
_entity.type
_entity.pdbx_description
1 polymer ?
#
loop_
_entity_poly.entity_id
_entity_poly.type
_entity_poly.pdbx_seq_one_letter_code
_entity_poly.pdbx_strand_id
1 'polypeptide(L)' 'MEQPDHLRTIRARGKWLGGRVNDLYVRDFPVMRSDEPPHNEGTNTGPTPLEITLSGLCA' A
#
# COMPACT_ATOMS: atom_id res chain seq x y z
N MET A 1 19.68 -16.92 -9.83
CA MET A 1 20.81 -15.97 -9.77
C MET A 1 20.86 -15.33 -8.40
N GLU A 2 22.01 -15.38 -7.77
CA GLU A 2 22.20 -14.76 -6.45
C GLU A 2 22.41 -13.27 -6.58
N GLN A 3 21.83 -12.49 -5.67
CA GLN A 3 22.06 -11.06 -5.62
C GLN A 3 23.32 -10.74 -4.82
N PRO A 4 24.10 -9.72 -5.23
CA PRO A 4 25.18 -9.21 -4.40
C PRO A 4 24.66 -8.75 -3.03
N ASP A 5 25.53 -8.81 -2.01
CA ASP A 5 25.14 -8.47 -0.64
C ASP A 5 24.58 -7.05 -0.47
N HIS A 6 25.04 -6.10 -1.30
CA HIS A 6 24.58 -4.71 -1.24
C HIS A 6 23.24 -4.48 -1.94
N LEU A 7 22.67 -5.50 -2.60
CA LEU A 7 21.36 -5.40 -3.24
C LEU A 7 20.29 -6.05 -2.37
N ARG A 8 19.14 -5.42 -2.35
CA ARG A 8 17.96 -5.95 -1.66
C ARG A 8 16.77 -5.95 -2.61
N THR A 9 15.97 -6.99 -2.53
CA THR A 9 14.71 -7.04 -3.26
C THR A 9 13.61 -6.49 -2.36
N ILE A 10 12.90 -5.47 -2.86
CA ILE A 10 11.78 -4.86 -2.16
C ILE A 10 10.52 -5.24 -2.92
N ARG A 11 9.53 -5.81 -2.23
CA ARG A 11 8.29 -6.27 -2.84
C ARG A 11 7.09 -5.85 -2.04
N ALA A 12 6.01 -5.56 -2.74
CA ALA A 12 4.71 -5.32 -2.14
C ALA A 12 3.65 -5.93 -3.06
N ARG A 13 2.50 -6.24 -2.52
CA ARG A 13 1.38 -6.80 -3.25
C ARG A 13 0.12 -6.02 -2.90
N GLY A 14 -0.72 -5.77 -3.90
CA GLY A 14 -2.02 -5.15 -3.69
C GLY A 14 -3.13 -6.11 -4.09
N LYS A 15 -4.25 -6.05 -3.37
CA LYS A 15 -5.46 -6.78 -3.73
C LYS A 15 -6.63 -5.82 -3.75
N TRP A 16 -7.24 -5.66 -4.93
CA TRP A 16 -8.42 -4.83 -5.11
C TRP A 16 -9.64 -5.54 -4.51
N LEU A 17 -10.37 -4.85 -3.64
CA LEU A 17 -11.55 -5.40 -2.98
C LEU A 17 -12.86 -4.85 -3.52
N GLY A 18 -12.81 -4.02 -4.54
CA GLY A 18 -13.96 -3.37 -5.13
C GLY A 18 -13.95 -1.87 -4.86
N GLY A 19 -14.60 -1.10 -5.74
CA GLY A 19 -14.61 0.35 -5.62
C GLY A 19 -13.20 0.92 -5.59
N ARG A 20 -12.89 1.70 -4.55
CA ARG A 20 -11.57 2.30 -4.34
C ARG A 20 -10.76 1.60 -3.26
N VAL A 21 -11.23 0.46 -2.76
CA VAL A 21 -10.61 -0.24 -1.63
C VAL A 21 -9.57 -1.22 -2.13
N ASN A 22 -8.36 -1.11 -1.59
CA ASN A 22 -7.27 -2.04 -1.86
C ASN A 22 -6.60 -2.45 -0.56
N ASP A 23 -6.28 -3.72 -0.42
CA ASP A 23 -5.44 -4.19 0.68
C ASP A 23 -4.02 -4.37 0.18
N LEU A 24 -3.07 -3.83 0.95
CA LEU A 24 -1.66 -3.82 0.60
C LEU A 24 -0.89 -4.75 1.54
N TYR A 25 -0.09 -5.61 0.95
CA TYR A 25 0.64 -6.64 1.67
C TYR A 25 2.14 -6.41 1.53
N VAL A 26 2.82 -6.28 2.65
CA VAL A 26 4.27 -6.13 2.69
C VAL A 26 4.82 -7.17 3.65
N ARG A 27 5.50 -8.18 3.12
CA ARG A 27 6.04 -9.31 3.88
C ARG A 27 4.96 -9.91 4.80
N ASP A 28 5.27 -10.13 6.07
CA ASP A 28 4.35 -10.70 7.06
C ASP A 28 3.75 -9.64 8.00
N PHE A 29 3.87 -8.37 7.63
CA PHE A 29 3.31 -7.29 8.43
C PHE A 29 1.78 -7.21 8.27
N PRO A 30 1.10 -6.58 9.21
CA PRO A 30 -0.35 -6.39 9.10
C PRO A 30 -0.74 -5.70 7.80
N VAL A 31 -1.88 -6.10 7.25
CA VAL A 31 -2.41 -5.55 6.01
C VAL A 31 -2.69 -4.06 6.18
N MET A 32 -2.27 -3.27 5.21
CA MET A 32 -2.58 -1.85 5.16
C MET A 32 -3.69 -1.64 4.13
N ARG A 33 -4.75 -0.94 4.51
CA ARG A 33 -5.85 -0.65 3.59
C ARG A 33 -5.67 0.72 2.97
N SER A 34 -5.83 0.80 1.65
CA SER A 34 -5.90 2.04 0.90
C SER A 34 -7.33 2.24 0.43
N ASP A 35 -7.86 3.43 0.58
CA ASP A 35 -9.21 3.79 0.14
C ASP A 35 -9.22 5.27 -0.23
N GLU A 36 -10.37 5.78 -0.60
CA GLU A 36 -10.59 7.20 -0.87
C GLU A 36 -11.71 7.71 0.02
N PRO A 37 -11.76 9.03 0.29
CA PRO A 37 -12.91 9.59 1.00
C PRO A 37 -14.17 9.54 0.13
N PRO A 38 -15.36 9.69 0.73
CA PRO A 38 -16.63 9.57 -0.01
C PRO A 38 -16.75 10.51 -1.20
N HIS A 39 -16.17 11.70 -1.15
CA HIS A 39 -16.22 12.64 -2.28
C HIS A 39 -15.38 12.16 -3.49
N ASN A 40 -14.54 11.16 -3.31
CA ASN A 40 -13.78 10.50 -4.38
C ASN A 40 -14.24 9.05 -4.57
N GLU A 41 -15.50 8.78 -4.29
CA GLU A 41 -16.12 7.46 -4.48
C GLU A 41 -15.56 6.36 -3.57
N GLY A 42 -14.94 6.73 -2.46
CA GLY A 42 -14.41 5.80 -1.48
C GLY A 42 -15.33 5.62 -0.28
N THR A 43 -14.92 4.79 0.65
CA THR A 43 -15.65 4.50 1.89
C THR A 43 -14.94 5.00 3.13
N ASN A 44 -13.79 5.66 2.96
CA ASN A 44 -13.00 6.25 4.04
C ASN A 44 -12.59 5.22 5.11
N THR A 45 -12.22 4.01 4.66
CA THR A 45 -11.78 2.93 5.57
C THR A 45 -10.27 2.81 5.66
N GLY A 46 -9.53 3.68 5.01
CA GLY A 46 -8.08 3.73 5.04
C GLY A 46 -7.54 5.00 4.41
N PRO A 47 -6.24 5.25 4.55
CA PRO A 47 -5.62 6.41 3.91
C PRO A 47 -5.62 6.27 2.39
N THR A 48 -5.55 7.40 1.69
CA THR A 48 -5.46 7.38 0.24
C THR A 48 -4.07 6.89 -0.21
N PRO A 49 -3.96 6.39 -1.47
CA PRO A 49 -2.64 6.02 -2.00
C PRO A 49 -1.63 7.16 -1.94
N LEU A 50 -2.07 8.39 -2.16
CA LEU A 50 -1.19 9.54 -2.07
C LEU A 50 -0.69 9.78 -0.65
N GLU A 51 -1.57 9.62 0.35
CA GLU A 51 -1.18 9.72 1.76
C GLU A 51 -0.18 8.64 2.15
N ILE A 52 -0.37 7.42 1.65
CA ILE A 52 0.57 6.32 1.90
C ILE A 52 1.94 6.63 1.28
N THR A 53 1.94 7.16 0.05
CA THR A 53 3.18 7.54 -0.63
C THR A 53 3.91 8.63 0.15
N LEU A 54 3.20 9.65 0.61
CA LEU A 54 3.79 10.72 1.42
C LEU A 54 4.33 10.19 2.73
N SER A 55 3.62 9.26 3.37
CA SER A 55 4.08 8.62 4.61
C SER A 55 5.41 7.91 4.41
N GLY A 56 5.58 7.23 3.28
CA GLY A 56 6.84 6.59 2.94
C GLY A 56 7.98 7.58 2.77
N LEU A 57 7.69 8.75 2.20
CA LEU A 57 8.69 9.81 2.04
C LEU A 57 9.07 10.46 3.38
N CYS A 58 8.14 10.49 4.34
CA CYS A 58 8.40 11.05 5.67
C CYS A 58 9.17 10.07 6.57
N ALA A 59 9.16 8.82 6.23
CA ALA A 59 9.82 7.79 7.04
C ALA A 59 11.34 7.82 6.98
#